data_91fcd2286cbae2c7612c1cb3d7d42582
#
_entry.id   91fcd2286cbae2c7612c1cb3d7d42582
#
_cell.length_a   1.000
_cell.length_b   1.000
_cell.length_c   1.000
_cell.angle_alpha   90.00
_cell.angle_beta   90.00
_cell.angle_gamma   90.00
#
_symmetry.space_group_name_H-M   'P 1'
#
loop_
_entity.id
_entity.type
_entity.pdbx_description
1 polymer ?
#
loop_
_entity_poly.entity_id
_entity_poly.type
_entity_poly.pdbx_seq_one_letter_code
_entity_poly.pdbx_strand_id
1 'polypeptide(L)'
;SYALEAFRFMVSFATSLAMVENRIFIGNGNIISLILQDEILHKDWTAWLINQVVKEDPRFAEAKVECEAEVYAMYADVIREEKGWADYLFKFGPVIGLNAAILKDFVDYTAVGALKDIGIKYQGTAPKSTPIPWFMKHVDTSKKQTALQENESTNYVIGVMSDSLDYDEL
;
A
#
# COMPACT_ATOMS: atom_id res chain seq x y z
N SER A 1 5.80 -13.40 6.22
CA SER A 1 4.64 -12.54 5.92
C SER A 1 5.01 -11.06 5.96
N TYR A 2 5.72 -10.55 6.99
CA TYR A 2 6.01 -9.11 7.16
C TYR A 2 6.55 -8.40 5.90
N ALA A 3 7.47 -9.04 5.16
CA ALA A 3 8.01 -8.46 3.92
C ALA A 3 6.94 -8.25 2.82
N LEU A 4 5.91 -9.09 2.77
CA LEU A 4 4.80 -8.95 1.84
C LEU A 4 3.93 -7.75 2.21
N GLU A 5 3.49 -7.70 3.45
CA GLU A 5 2.52 -6.73 3.97
C GLU A 5 3.14 -5.32 4.10
N ALA A 6 4.40 -5.23 4.53
CA ALA A 6 5.07 -3.96 4.75
C ALA A 6 5.69 -3.33 3.49
N PHE A 7 6.02 -4.14 2.45
CA PHE A 7 6.77 -3.67 1.30
C PHE A 7 6.12 -4.04 -0.02
N ARG A 8 5.91 -5.36 -0.30
CA ARG A 8 5.57 -5.85 -1.64
C ARG A 8 4.20 -5.40 -2.14
N PHE A 9 3.25 -5.18 -1.24
CA PHE A 9 1.93 -4.72 -1.63
C PHE A 9 1.83 -3.22 -1.82
N MET A 10 2.71 -2.43 -1.19
CA MET A 10 2.58 -0.97 -1.12
C MET A 10 2.68 -0.29 -2.49
N VAL A 11 3.58 -0.74 -3.36
CA VAL A 11 3.73 -0.19 -4.73
C VAL A 11 2.48 -0.47 -5.57
N SER A 12 1.97 -1.69 -5.50
CA SER A 12 0.76 -2.10 -6.24
C SER A 12 -0.49 -1.37 -5.73
N PHE A 13 -0.62 -1.20 -4.41
CA PHE A 13 -1.70 -0.41 -3.82
C PHE A 13 -1.62 1.05 -4.25
N ALA A 14 -0.43 1.67 -4.16
CA ALA A 14 -0.24 3.04 -4.57
C ALA A 14 -0.60 3.26 -6.06
N THR A 15 -0.20 2.34 -6.93
CA THR A 15 -0.51 2.42 -8.36
C THR A 15 -2.01 2.27 -8.62
N SER A 16 -2.67 1.31 -7.98
CA SER A 16 -4.10 1.08 -8.12
C SER A 16 -4.91 2.27 -7.59
N LEU A 17 -4.52 2.81 -6.43
CA LEU A 17 -5.20 3.94 -5.81
C LEU A 17 -4.93 5.27 -6.54
N ALA A 18 -3.82 5.41 -7.26
CA ALA A 18 -3.59 6.54 -8.15
C ALA A 18 -4.66 6.64 -9.26
N MET A 19 -5.19 5.50 -9.72
CA MET A 19 -6.31 5.49 -10.67
C MET A 19 -7.58 6.06 -10.04
N VAL A 20 -7.82 5.73 -8.76
CA VAL A 20 -8.96 6.28 -7.99
C VAL A 20 -8.87 7.79 -7.82
N GLU A 21 -7.67 8.30 -7.53
CA GLU A 21 -7.42 9.75 -7.46
C GLU A 21 -7.75 10.45 -8.78
N ASN A 22 -7.58 9.76 -9.89
CA ASN A 22 -7.96 10.22 -11.23
C ASN A 22 -9.41 9.87 -11.62
N ARG A 23 -10.23 9.43 -10.65
CA ARG A 23 -11.64 9.04 -10.85
C ARG A 23 -11.85 7.86 -11.81
N ILE A 24 -10.86 6.97 -11.88
CA ILE A 24 -10.89 5.76 -12.70
C ILE A 24 -11.00 4.56 -11.75
N PHE A 25 -11.86 3.58 -12.07
CA PHE A 25 -12.04 2.35 -11.29
C PHE A 25 -12.38 2.57 -9.79
N ILE A 26 -13.24 3.54 -9.49
CA ILE A 26 -13.59 3.91 -8.11
C ILE A 26 -14.12 2.71 -7.30
N GLY A 27 -14.99 1.88 -7.88
CA GLY A 27 -15.50 0.68 -7.21
C GLY A 27 -14.41 -0.31 -6.83
N ASN A 28 -13.47 -0.56 -7.76
CA ASN A 28 -12.31 -1.42 -7.48
C ASN A 28 -11.42 -0.79 -6.39
N GLY A 29 -11.25 0.53 -6.44
CA GLY A 29 -10.46 1.26 -5.46
C GLY A 29 -11.01 1.17 -4.04
N ASN A 30 -12.33 1.16 -3.87
CA ASN A 30 -12.94 0.94 -2.55
C ASN A 30 -12.57 -0.43 -1.98
N ILE A 31 -12.61 -1.49 -2.81
CA ILE A 31 -12.21 -2.84 -2.41
C ILE A 31 -10.72 -2.86 -2.06
N ILE A 32 -9.88 -2.27 -2.91
CA ILE A 32 -8.42 -2.21 -2.69
C ILE A 32 -8.08 -1.43 -1.42
N SER A 33 -8.80 -0.36 -1.11
CA SER A 33 -8.59 0.39 0.14
C SER A 33 -8.91 -0.44 1.38
N LEU A 34 -9.94 -1.30 1.34
CA LEU A 34 -10.25 -2.22 2.44
C LEU A 34 -9.15 -3.27 2.60
N ILE A 35 -8.69 -3.87 1.50
CA ILE A 35 -7.58 -4.83 1.53
C ILE A 35 -6.31 -4.15 2.10
N LEU A 36 -5.99 -2.93 1.66
CA LEU A 36 -4.85 -2.18 2.19
C LEU A 36 -4.95 -2.00 3.72
N GLN A 37 -6.14 -1.71 4.26
CA GLN A 37 -6.33 -1.57 5.69
C GLN A 37 -6.09 -2.89 6.44
N ASP A 38 -6.52 -4.02 5.88
CA ASP A 38 -6.25 -5.34 6.44
C ASP A 38 -4.75 -5.66 6.41
N GLU A 39 -4.04 -5.35 5.33
CA GLU A 39 -2.60 -5.56 5.22
C GLU A 39 -1.80 -4.68 6.18
N ILE A 40 -2.27 -3.46 6.46
CA ILE A 40 -1.68 -2.61 7.50
C ILE A 40 -1.84 -3.25 8.88
N LEU A 41 -3.02 -3.78 9.19
CA LEU A 41 -3.28 -4.49 10.45
C LEU A 41 -2.37 -5.72 10.59
N HIS A 42 -2.22 -6.52 9.52
CA HIS A 42 -1.33 -7.69 9.49
C HIS A 42 0.13 -7.28 9.71
N LYS A 43 0.58 -6.22 9.04
CA LYS A 43 1.92 -5.64 9.22
C LYS A 43 2.16 -5.24 10.68
N ASP A 44 1.24 -4.49 11.27
CA ASP A 44 1.38 -3.98 12.63
C ASP A 44 1.37 -5.13 13.64
N TRP A 45 0.49 -6.11 13.45
CA TRP A 45 0.43 -7.29 14.30
C TRP A 45 1.69 -8.15 14.20
N THR A 46 2.20 -8.36 12.99
CA THR A 46 3.43 -9.13 12.75
C THR A 46 4.65 -8.41 13.37
N ALA A 47 4.74 -7.07 13.23
CA ALA A 47 5.78 -6.29 13.88
C ALA A 47 5.72 -6.39 15.41
N TRP A 48 4.50 -6.30 15.98
CA TRP A 48 4.29 -6.49 17.40
C TRP A 48 4.76 -7.90 17.85
N LEU A 49 4.35 -8.94 17.12
CA LEU A 49 4.73 -10.32 17.42
C LEU A 49 6.24 -10.52 17.41
N ILE A 50 6.94 -10.01 16.36
CA ILE A 50 8.41 -10.08 16.28
C ILE A 50 9.05 -9.44 17.50
N ASN A 51 8.59 -8.25 17.90
CA ASN A 51 9.13 -7.56 19.06
C ASN A 51 8.78 -8.27 20.39
N GLN A 52 7.62 -8.92 20.45
CA GLN A 52 7.19 -9.61 21.66
C GLN A 52 8.00 -10.89 21.91
N VAL A 53 8.19 -11.74 20.88
CA VAL A 53 8.96 -12.97 21.03
C VAL A 53 10.44 -12.68 21.38
N VAL A 54 11.02 -11.59 20.88
CA VAL A 54 12.37 -11.15 21.24
C VAL A 54 12.47 -10.75 22.72
N LYS A 55 11.41 -10.23 23.30
CA LYS A 55 11.37 -9.84 24.73
C LYS A 55 11.15 -11.04 25.66
N GLU A 56 10.33 -11.99 25.24
CA GLU A 56 9.90 -13.12 26.06
C GLU A 56 10.88 -14.29 26.08
N ASP A 57 11.64 -14.49 25.01
CA ASP A 57 12.55 -15.63 24.87
C ASP A 57 13.95 -15.16 24.47
N PRO A 58 14.95 -15.34 25.35
CA PRO A 58 16.35 -14.97 25.07
C PRO A 58 16.91 -15.57 23.78
N ARG A 59 16.44 -16.75 23.37
CA ARG A 59 16.90 -17.41 22.13
C ARG A 59 16.53 -16.59 20.90
N PHE A 60 15.37 -15.92 20.90
CA PHE A 60 15.00 -15.01 19.80
C PHE A 60 15.80 -13.71 19.84
N ALA A 61 16.18 -13.23 21.03
CA ALA A 61 17.06 -12.07 21.14
C ALA A 61 18.45 -12.36 20.59
N GLU A 62 19.00 -13.52 20.89
CA GLU A 62 20.29 -14.00 20.34
C GLU A 62 20.21 -14.19 18.82
N ALA A 63 19.20 -14.91 18.33
CA ALA A 63 18.99 -15.13 16.90
C ALA A 63 18.82 -13.81 16.13
N LYS A 64 18.13 -12.81 16.71
CA LYS A 64 17.99 -11.48 16.09
C LYS A 64 19.34 -10.81 15.85
N VAL A 65 20.27 -10.93 16.80
CA VAL A 65 21.62 -10.37 16.66
C VAL A 65 22.44 -11.16 15.65
N GLU A 66 22.41 -12.50 15.73
CA GLU A 66 23.15 -13.37 14.83
C GLU A 66 22.72 -13.24 13.37
N CYS A 67 21.40 -13.12 13.12
CA CYS A 67 20.84 -13.07 11.78
C CYS A 67 20.64 -11.63 11.26
N GLU A 68 21.03 -10.59 11.99
CA GLU A 68 20.75 -9.20 11.62
C GLU A 68 21.21 -8.86 10.19
N ALA A 69 22.41 -9.29 9.82
CA ALA A 69 22.97 -9.03 8.49
C ALA A 69 22.20 -9.76 7.38
N GLU A 70 21.78 -11.01 7.61
CA GLU A 70 21.00 -11.79 6.64
C GLU A 70 19.59 -11.21 6.48
N VAL A 71 18.95 -10.86 7.58
CA VAL A 71 17.63 -10.22 7.58
C VAL A 71 17.68 -8.88 6.85
N TYR A 72 18.73 -8.08 7.11
CA TYR A 72 18.91 -6.82 6.39
C TYR A 72 19.10 -7.05 4.89
N ALA A 73 19.94 -8.01 4.49
CA ALA A 73 20.17 -8.36 3.09
C ALA A 73 18.86 -8.79 2.39
N MET A 74 18.04 -9.60 3.06
CA MET A 74 16.72 -10.01 2.56
C MET A 74 15.81 -8.79 2.30
N TYR A 75 15.73 -7.85 3.25
CA TYR A 75 14.90 -6.65 3.05
C TYR A 75 15.48 -5.71 1.99
N ALA A 76 16.80 -5.60 1.89
CA ALA A 76 17.45 -4.82 0.82
C ALA A 76 17.10 -5.39 -0.58
N ASP A 77 17.05 -6.72 -0.71
CA ASP A 77 16.61 -7.38 -1.93
C ASP A 77 15.14 -7.10 -2.25
N VAL A 78 14.26 -7.20 -1.24
CA VAL A 78 12.82 -6.87 -1.40
C VAL A 78 12.65 -5.43 -1.86
N ILE A 79 13.33 -4.48 -1.24
CA ILE A 79 13.29 -3.06 -1.59
C ILE A 79 13.77 -2.84 -3.04
N ARG A 80 14.86 -3.52 -3.44
CA ARG A 80 15.38 -3.45 -4.82
C ARG A 80 14.37 -4.00 -5.82
N GLU A 81 13.73 -5.13 -5.52
CA GLU A 81 12.73 -5.74 -6.37
C GLU A 81 11.48 -4.86 -6.52
N GLU A 82 11.01 -4.24 -5.43
CA GLU A 82 9.88 -3.31 -5.49
C GLU A 82 10.18 -2.05 -6.32
N LYS A 83 11.42 -1.55 -6.26
CA LYS A 83 11.85 -0.48 -7.17
C LYS A 83 11.88 -0.94 -8.63
N GLY A 84 12.30 -2.16 -8.89
CA GLY A 84 12.23 -2.78 -10.24
C GLY A 84 10.79 -2.97 -10.71
N TRP A 85 9.88 -3.32 -9.79
CA TRP A 85 8.45 -3.41 -10.07
C TRP A 85 7.86 -2.04 -10.43
N ALA A 86 8.25 -0.97 -9.73
CA ALA A 86 7.87 0.39 -10.08
C ALA A 86 8.33 0.77 -11.51
N ASP A 87 9.55 0.44 -11.89
CA ASP A 87 10.04 0.65 -13.25
C ASP A 87 9.23 -0.16 -14.29
N TYR A 88 8.87 -1.40 -13.98
CA TYR A 88 8.05 -2.24 -14.86
C TYR A 88 6.64 -1.68 -15.05
N LEU A 89 5.98 -1.24 -13.99
CA LEU A 89 4.62 -0.68 -14.05
C LEU A 89 4.55 0.56 -14.94
N PHE A 90 5.59 1.38 -14.93
CA PHE A 90 5.63 2.63 -15.69
C PHE A 90 6.48 2.57 -16.96
N LYS A 91 6.79 1.36 -17.47
CA LYS A 91 7.59 1.19 -18.69
C LYS A 91 7.00 1.84 -19.95
N PHE A 92 5.69 2.04 -19.98
CA PHE A 92 4.99 2.69 -21.08
C PHE A 92 4.65 4.17 -20.82
N GLY A 93 5.08 4.71 -19.70
CA GLY A 93 4.86 6.10 -19.30
C GLY A 93 4.16 6.27 -17.97
N PRO A 94 4.14 7.51 -17.46
CA PRO A 94 3.53 7.84 -16.18
C PRO A 94 2.00 7.90 -16.27
N VAL A 95 1.34 7.83 -15.12
CA VAL A 95 -0.05 8.28 -14.94
C VAL A 95 -0.08 9.65 -14.26
N ILE A 96 -1.23 10.34 -14.31
CA ILE A 96 -1.37 11.64 -13.67
C ILE A 96 -1.09 11.49 -12.16
N GLY A 97 -0.12 12.25 -11.66
CA GLY A 97 0.24 12.28 -10.25
C GLY A 97 1.15 11.14 -9.77
N LEU A 98 1.56 10.20 -10.64
CA LEU A 98 2.41 9.08 -10.26
C LEU A 98 3.33 8.62 -11.42
N ASN A 99 4.59 8.33 -11.07
CA ASN A 99 5.57 7.75 -11.97
C ASN A 99 6.55 6.83 -11.22
N ALA A 100 7.43 6.15 -11.94
CA ALA A 100 8.40 5.22 -11.35
C ALA A 100 9.31 5.89 -10.31
N ALA A 101 9.78 7.13 -10.54
CA ALA A 101 10.66 7.83 -9.62
C ALA A 101 9.96 8.12 -8.29
N ILE A 102 8.74 8.66 -8.35
CA ILE A 102 7.91 8.92 -7.15
C ILE A 102 7.64 7.63 -6.39
N LEU A 103 7.34 6.52 -7.08
CA LEU A 103 7.12 5.22 -6.43
C LEU A 103 8.39 4.67 -5.78
N LYS A 104 9.56 4.82 -6.41
CA LYS A 104 10.83 4.39 -5.81
C LYS A 104 11.15 5.19 -4.54
N ASP A 105 10.89 6.49 -4.55
CA ASP A 105 11.00 7.33 -3.34
C ASP A 105 9.99 6.88 -2.27
N PHE A 106 8.78 6.49 -2.67
CA PHE A 106 7.78 5.96 -1.74
C PHE A 106 8.19 4.61 -1.13
N VAL A 107 8.85 3.73 -1.89
CA VAL A 107 9.43 2.49 -1.37
C VAL A 107 10.47 2.79 -0.29
N ASP A 108 11.38 3.74 -0.53
CA ASP A 108 12.37 4.14 0.47
C ASP A 108 11.72 4.78 1.70
N TYR A 109 10.72 5.62 1.50
CA TYR A 109 9.97 6.24 2.60
C TYR A 109 9.29 5.20 3.49
N THR A 110 8.58 4.23 2.91
CA THR A 110 7.91 3.16 3.66
C THR A 110 8.90 2.23 4.34
N ALA A 111 10.05 1.96 3.71
CA ALA A 111 11.10 1.10 4.25
C ALA A 111 11.67 1.64 5.57
N VAL A 112 11.80 2.96 5.72
CA VAL A 112 12.27 3.57 6.99
C VAL A 112 11.34 3.20 8.15
N GLY A 113 10.03 3.37 7.97
CA GLY A 113 9.03 3.05 8.99
C GLY A 113 8.98 1.55 9.29
N ALA A 114 8.80 0.75 8.24
CA ALA A 114 8.63 -0.69 8.36
C ALA A 114 9.85 -1.38 8.99
N LEU A 115 11.07 -1.05 8.61
CA LEU A 115 12.27 -1.62 9.24
C LEU A 115 12.42 -1.16 10.69
N LYS A 116 12.11 0.12 10.99
CA LYS A 116 12.11 0.63 12.35
C LYS A 116 11.15 -0.12 13.26
N ASP A 117 9.95 -0.47 12.76
CA ASP A 117 8.92 -1.18 13.52
C ASP A 117 9.40 -2.56 14.03
N ILE A 118 10.33 -3.20 13.32
CA ILE A 118 10.97 -4.47 13.73
C ILE A 118 12.38 -4.29 14.30
N GLY A 119 12.78 -3.03 14.58
CA GLY A 119 14.06 -2.70 15.22
C GLY A 119 15.27 -2.79 14.31
N ILE A 120 15.10 -2.63 12.99
CA ILE A 120 16.17 -2.58 11.99
C ILE A 120 16.32 -1.15 11.46
N LYS A 121 17.56 -0.69 11.31
CA LYS A 121 17.83 0.64 10.76
C LYS A 121 17.94 0.58 9.25
N TYR A 122 17.12 1.35 8.54
CA TYR A 122 17.27 1.53 7.09
C TYR A 122 18.62 2.20 6.78
N GLN A 123 19.37 1.64 5.80
CA GLN A 123 20.71 2.13 5.44
C GLN A 123 20.73 2.92 4.14
N GLY A 124 19.59 3.01 3.44
CA GLY A 124 19.45 3.81 2.21
C GLY A 124 19.16 5.27 2.47
N THR A 125 18.93 6.00 1.39
CA THR A 125 18.45 7.39 1.43
C THR A 125 16.95 7.40 1.18
N ALA A 126 16.20 8.06 2.05
CA ALA A 126 14.75 8.19 1.94
C ALA A 126 14.30 9.65 2.04
N PRO A 127 13.18 10.01 1.40
CA PRO A 127 12.55 11.32 1.58
C PRO A 127 12.12 11.53 3.04
N LYS A 128 12.17 12.78 3.50
CA LYS A 128 11.75 13.15 4.87
C LYS A 128 10.22 13.08 5.07
N SER A 129 9.47 13.18 3.99
CA SER A 129 8.00 13.13 3.98
C SER A 129 7.54 12.23 2.84
N THR A 130 6.32 11.71 2.95
CA THR A 130 5.76 10.86 1.89
C THR A 130 5.71 11.59 0.55
N PRO A 131 6.22 11.00 -0.53
CA PRO A 131 6.14 11.57 -1.87
C PRO A 131 4.72 11.51 -2.47
N ILE A 132 3.82 10.73 -1.85
CA ILE A 132 2.42 10.57 -2.28
C ILE A 132 1.46 10.84 -1.10
N PRO A 133 1.28 12.11 -0.68
CA PRO A 133 0.48 12.45 0.51
C PRO A 133 -0.98 11.99 0.42
N TRP A 134 -1.54 11.93 -0.79
CA TRP A 134 -2.91 11.46 -1.03
C TRP A 134 -3.12 9.99 -0.63
N PHE A 135 -2.06 9.17 -0.65
CA PHE A 135 -2.13 7.77 -0.25
C PHE A 135 -2.50 7.60 1.24
N MET A 136 -2.08 8.54 2.08
CA MET A 136 -2.30 8.45 3.53
C MET A 136 -3.78 8.43 3.94
N LYS A 137 -4.68 8.98 3.12
CA LYS A 137 -6.13 8.91 3.39
C LYS A 137 -6.70 7.50 3.27
N HIS A 138 -6.04 6.61 2.50
CA HIS A 138 -6.42 5.21 2.34
C HIS A 138 -5.82 4.32 3.45
N VAL A 139 -4.75 4.81 4.10
CA VAL A 139 -4.09 4.15 5.24
C VAL A 139 -4.82 4.42 6.56
N ASP A 140 -5.61 5.50 6.63
CA ASP A 140 -6.31 5.91 7.84
C ASP A 140 -7.43 4.92 8.21
N THR A 141 -7.13 4.07 9.20
CA THR A 141 -8.05 3.06 9.74
C THR A 141 -9.05 3.62 10.75
N SER A 142 -8.95 4.90 11.12
CA SER A 142 -9.86 5.54 12.08
C SER A 142 -11.27 5.78 11.51
N LYS A 143 -11.41 5.74 10.18
CA LYS A 143 -12.71 5.83 9.52
C LYS A 143 -13.46 4.52 9.71
N LYS A 144 -14.71 4.59 10.21
CA LYS A 144 -15.59 3.43 10.31
C LYS A 144 -15.64 2.72 8.96
N GLN A 145 -15.28 1.44 8.95
CA GLN A 145 -15.58 0.57 7.83
C GLN A 145 -17.09 0.49 7.71
N THR A 146 -17.63 1.17 6.73
CA THR A 146 -19.01 0.93 6.29
C THR A 146 -18.99 -0.33 5.45
N ALA A 147 -19.89 -1.26 5.72
CA ALA A 147 -20.03 -2.44 4.86
C ALA A 147 -20.19 -1.99 3.41
N LEU A 148 -19.59 -2.72 2.47
CA LEU A 148 -19.65 -2.40 1.02
C LEU A 148 -21.10 -2.16 0.53
N GLN A 149 -22.08 -2.77 1.22
CA GLN A 149 -23.51 -2.66 0.95
C GLN A 149 -24.15 -1.39 1.54
N GLU A 150 -23.47 -0.70 2.46
CA GLU A 150 -23.97 0.50 3.16
C GLU A 150 -23.36 1.80 2.61
N ASN A 151 -22.36 1.70 1.72
CA ASN A 151 -21.89 2.85 0.98
C ASN A 151 -22.94 3.17 -0.10
N GLU A 152 -23.74 4.20 0.15
CA GLU A 152 -24.41 4.87 -0.95
C GLU A 152 -23.36 5.16 -2.02
N SER A 153 -23.55 4.59 -3.19
CA SER A 153 -22.71 4.84 -4.36
C SER A 153 -22.96 6.28 -4.82
N THR A 154 -22.40 7.25 -4.09
CA THR A 154 -22.51 8.67 -4.42
C THR A 154 -21.93 9.02 -5.78
N ASN A 155 -21.32 8.06 -6.47
CA ASN A 155 -20.72 8.20 -7.79
C ASN A 155 -21.36 7.31 -8.86
N TYR A 156 -22.41 6.57 -8.53
CA TYR A 156 -23.21 5.91 -9.53
C TYR A 156 -24.20 6.96 -10.08
N VAL A 157 -23.80 7.63 -11.13
CA VAL A 157 -24.77 8.33 -11.97
C VAL A 157 -25.61 7.22 -12.57
N ILE A 158 -26.77 6.97 -11.96
CA ILE A 158 -27.84 6.24 -12.64
C ILE A 158 -28.10 7.07 -13.87
N GLY A 159 -27.66 6.56 -15.04
CA GLY A 159 -28.03 7.20 -16.30
C GLY A 159 -29.53 7.31 -16.26
N VAL A 160 -30.03 8.53 -16.23
CA VAL A 160 -31.41 8.80 -16.53
C VAL A 160 -31.54 8.35 -17.99
N MET A 161 -32.00 7.11 -18.18
CA MET A 161 -32.54 6.71 -19.45
C MET A 161 -33.68 7.70 -19.68
N SER A 162 -33.45 8.68 -20.55
CA SER A 162 -34.53 9.49 -21.03
C SER A 162 -35.47 8.52 -21.76
N ASP A 163 -36.63 8.31 -21.19
CA ASP A 163 -37.76 7.57 -21.77
C ASP A 163 -38.34 8.39 -22.91
N SER A 164 -37.54 8.62 -23.94
CA SER A 164 -37.96 9.27 -25.18
C SER A 164 -37.74 8.36 -26.38
N LEU A 165 -38.13 7.10 -26.23
CA LEU A 165 -38.52 6.30 -27.37
C LEU A 165 -40.04 6.48 -27.54
N ASP A 166 -40.37 7.45 -28.37
CA ASP A 166 -41.73 7.64 -28.85
C ASP A 166 -42.06 6.44 -29.75
N TYR A 167 -42.87 5.49 -29.22
CA TYR A 167 -43.30 4.30 -29.94
C TYR A 167 -44.47 4.54 -30.90
N ASP A 168 -44.86 5.81 -31.10
CA ASP A 168 -46.01 6.16 -31.96
C ASP A 168 -45.61 6.44 -33.42
N GLU A 169 -44.36 6.20 -33.83
CA GLU A 169 -43.92 6.31 -35.24
C GLU A 169 -43.37 4.99 -35.81
N LEU A 170 -44.12 3.87 -35.67
CA LEU A 170 -43.86 2.65 -36.45
C LEU A 170 -45.12 2.16 -37.10
#